data_6f434bc190368cacf33ea4bb5d201b9e
#
_entry.id   6f434bc190368cacf33ea4bb5d201b9e
#
_cell.length_a   1.000
_cell.length_b   1.000
_cell.length_c   1.000
_cell.angle_alpha   90.00
_cell.angle_beta   90.00
_cell.angle_gamma   90.00
#
_symmetry.space_group_name_H-M   'P 1'
#
loop_
_entity.id
_entity.type
_entity.pdbx_description
1 polymer ?
#
loop_
_entity_poly.entity_id
_entity_poly.type
_entity_poly.pdbx_seq_one_letter_code
_entity_poly.pdbx_strand_id
1 'polypeptide(L)'
;MTGNHTFNTTLTAHGYNSCTGDIFTPCNISYVRNFGQIFLPTLYSMVFIVGFSGNSLVLFVLVKYYRKSNMTDMCLLNLALSDLLFLISLPFWAHYAANNMWIFGSSMCQVVTAFYLLGFYGSIFFMLLMTVDRYLVTVHAHTSLFFKCQSVNVGIALVSFVWVLSLGASLPTIIFSQGGNESTKLCMPQYPNNTWRLVSYMELNILGLILPLTIMGFCYSQIIPTLAAMKSKKKHKAIKLILVLITVFFLFWTPYNMVIFMYFLHYLGYMESCEWWHDLSLAMQWTETIAFSHCCLNPIIYAFVGQRFRKLVIKTLKEWFPICFSWCRTLTSQLTYTRSSTYSKRSAEITFV
;
A
#
# COMPACT_ATOMS: atom_id res chain seq x y z
N MET A 1 -2.25 -52.10 -22.87
CA MET A 1 -0.86 -51.69 -22.58
C MET A 1 -0.87 -50.21 -22.21
N THR A 2 -0.62 -49.99 -20.97
CA THR A 2 -0.79 -48.74 -20.21
C THR A 2 0.35 -47.78 -20.51
N GLY A 3 0.03 -46.62 -21.04
CA GLY A 3 0.98 -45.52 -21.18
C GLY A 3 0.62 -44.41 -20.19
N ASN A 4 1.34 -44.35 -19.07
CA ASN A 4 1.28 -43.28 -18.08
C ASN A 4 1.81 -41.98 -18.71
N HIS A 5 0.92 -41.06 -19.07
CA HIS A 5 1.27 -39.65 -19.30
C HIS A 5 1.07 -38.88 -17.99
N THR A 6 2.15 -38.77 -17.22
CA THR A 6 2.28 -37.77 -16.16
C THR A 6 2.26 -36.38 -16.80
N PHE A 7 1.11 -35.72 -16.73
CA PHE A 7 0.97 -34.31 -17.07
C PHE A 7 1.67 -33.46 -16.01
N ASN A 8 2.89 -33.03 -16.29
CA ASN A 8 3.55 -31.96 -15.57
C ASN A 8 2.83 -30.66 -15.87
N THR A 9 1.88 -30.26 -15.04
CA THR A 9 1.20 -28.97 -15.09
C THR A 9 2.16 -27.90 -14.57
N THR A 10 3.04 -27.45 -15.45
CA THR A 10 3.74 -26.19 -15.28
C THR A 10 2.76 -25.04 -15.43
N LEU A 11 2.86 -24.05 -14.54
CA LEU A 11 2.26 -22.73 -14.65
C LEU A 11 2.61 -22.09 -16.00
N THR A 12 1.86 -22.40 -17.02
CA THR A 12 1.95 -21.68 -18.28
C THR A 12 1.01 -20.47 -18.20
N ALA A 13 1.56 -19.32 -17.80
CA ALA A 13 1.17 -18.13 -18.53
C ALA A 13 1.32 -18.51 -20.01
N HIS A 14 0.24 -18.47 -20.77
CA HIS A 14 0.27 -18.83 -22.19
C HIS A 14 1.37 -18.05 -22.92
N GLY A 15 2.54 -18.70 -23.08
CA GLY A 15 3.62 -18.24 -23.91
C GLY A 15 3.21 -18.42 -25.36
N TYR A 16 3.43 -17.41 -26.16
CA TYR A 16 3.20 -17.39 -27.58
C TYR A 16 4.03 -18.42 -28.33
N ASN A 17 3.40 -19.02 -29.32
CA ASN A 17 4.03 -19.84 -30.34
C ASN A 17 4.86 -18.95 -31.30
N SER A 18 6.17 -18.95 -31.16
CA SER A 18 7.04 -18.51 -32.26
C SER A 18 7.34 -19.72 -33.14
N CYS A 19 6.95 -19.65 -34.40
CA CYS A 19 7.13 -20.73 -35.38
C CYS A 19 8.56 -20.74 -35.91
N THR A 20 9.45 -21.49 -35.34
CA THR A 20 10.61 -22.08 -36.03
C THR A 20 10.93 -23.39 -35.35
N GLY A 21 10.72 -24.45 -36.04
CA GLY A 21 11.10 -25.86 -36.03
C GLY A 21 11.78 -26.56 -34.83
N ASP A 22 11.82 -25.99 -33.65
CA ASP A 22 12.40 -26.61 -32.45
C ASP A 22 11.33 -26.92 -31.42
N ILE A 23 11.48 -28.08 -30.80
CA ILE A 23 10.58 -28.63 -29.76
C ILE A 23 10.35 -27.56 -28.68
N PHE A 24 9.10 -27.12 -28.53
CA PHE A 24 8.67 -26.15 -27.49
C PHE A 24 9.05 -26.64 -26.10
N THR A 25 10.16 -26.20 -25.57
CA THR A 25 10.44 -26.29 -24.13
C THR A 25 9.94 -24.98 -23.48
N PRO A 26 8.93 -25.03 -22.57
CA PRO A 26 8.53 -23.83 -21.82
C PRO A 26 9.72 -23.33 -21.00
N CYS A 27 9.88 -21.99 -20.91
CA CYS A 27 10.98 -21.38 -20.18
C CYS A 27 11.03 -21.90 -18.75
N ASN A 28 12.17 -22.43 -18.30
CA ASN A 28 12.31 -23.01 -16.97
C ASN A 28 12.44 -21.93 -15.90
N ILE A 29 11.37 -21.66 -15.18
CA ILE A 29 11.31 -20.70 -14.05
C ILE A 29 11.36 -21.38 -12.67
N SER A 30 11.82 -22.62 -12.60
CA SER A 30 11.83 -23.41 -11.34
C SER A 30 12.60 -22.72 -10.20
N TYR A 31 13.72 -22.07 -10.49
CA TYR A 31 14.51 -21.33 -9.51
C TYR A 31 13.71 -20.16 -8.91
N VAL A 32 13.09 -19.32 -9.75
CA VAL A 32 12.25 -18.19 -9.32
C VAL A 32 11.09 -18.66 -8.46
N ARG A 33 10.48 -19.77 -8.84
CA ARG A 33 9.37 -20.37 -8.11
C ARG A 33 9.81 -20.89 -6.74
N ASN A 34 10.91 -21.63 -6.66
CA ASN A 34 11.42 -22.19 -5.39
C ASN A 34 11.83 -21.08 -4.42
N PHE A 35 12.45 -20.01 -4.91
CA PHE A 35 12.75 -18.83 -4.11
C PHE A 35 11.46 -18.18 -3.58
N GLY A 36 10.48 -17.97 -4.44
CA GLY A 36 9.18 -17.39 -4.09
C GLY A 36 8.42 -18.18 -3.03
N GLN A 37 8.48 -19.52 -3.05
CA GLN A 37 7.79 -20.38 -2.09
C GLN A 37 8.22 -20.20 -0.63
N ILE A 38 9.43 -19.77 -0.37
CA ILE A 38 9.95 -19.54 0.99
C ILE A 38 9.86 -18.05 1.34
N PHE A 39 10.29 -17.21 0.40
CA PHE A 39 10.44 -15.77 0.63
C PHE A 39 9.10 -15.05 0.74
N LEU A 40 8.18 -15.25 -0.22
CA LEU A 40 6.92 -14.51 -0.27
C LEU A 40 5.99 -14.80 0.93
N PRO A 41 5.77 -16.07 1.36
CA PRO A 41 4.90 -16.34 2.51
C PRO A 41 5.43 -15.72 3.80
N THR A 42 6.74 -15.77 4.02
CA THR A 42 7.37 -15.16 5.20
C THR A 42 7.15 -13.66 5.21
N LEU A 43 7.41 -13.01 4.09
CA LEU A 43 7.24 -11.57 3.97
C LEU A 43 5.78 -11.14 4.09
N TYR A 44 4.86 -11.80 3.38
CA TYR A 44 3.43 -11.46 3.44
C TYR A 44 2.87 -11.63 4.85
N SER A 45 3.35 -12.65 5.60
CA SER A 45 2.97 -12.83 7.00
C SER A 45 3.49 -11.69 7.89
N MET A 46 4.74 -11.26 7.70
CA MET A 46 5.31 -10.12 8.45
C MET A 46 4.57 -8.82 8.13
N VAL A 47 4.33 -8.55 6.84
CA VAL A 47 3.58 -7.36 6.38
C VAL A 47 2.16 -7.38 6.94
N PHE A 48 1.50 -8.54 6.94
CA PHE A 48 0.17 -8.71 7.53
C PHE A 48 0.18 -8.36 9.03
N ILE A 49 1.05 -8.99 9.83
CA ILE A 49 1.07 -8.79 11.29
C ILE A 49 1.35 -7.33 11.63
N VAL A 50 2.41 -6.74 11.06
CA VAL A 50 2.81 -5.35 11.35
C VAL A 50 1.80 -4.35 10.80
N GLY A 51 1.40 -4.52 9.54
CA GLY A 51 0.47 -3.62 8.86
C GLY A 51 -0.93 -3.67 9.47
N PHE A 52 -1.46 -4.86 9.74
CA PHE A 52 -2.79 -5.02 10.33
C PHE A 52 -2.86 -4.44 11.75
N SER A 53 -1.87 -4.72 12.58
CA SER A 53 -1.79 -4.16 13.94
C SER A 53 -1.68 -2.64 13.90
N GLY A 54 -0.82 -2.10 13.04
CA GLY A 54 -0.60 -0.67 12.90
C GLY A 54 -1.82 0.08 12.37
N ASN A 55 -2.43 -0.39 11.26
CA ASN A 55 -3.60 0.27 10.67
C ASN A 55 -4.87 0.09 11.54
N SER A 56 -5.02 -1.03 12.25
CA SER A 56 -6.09 -1.20 13.25
C SER A 56 -5.97 -0.19 14.39
N LEU A 57 -4.75 0.06 14.88
CA LEU A 57 -4.51 1.10 15.89
C LEU A 57 -4.83 2.50 15.33
N VAL A 58 -4.43 2.79 14.09
CA VAL A 58 -4.77 4.05 13.41
C VAL A 58 -6.28 4.22 13.33
N LEU A 59 -6.98 3.21 12.84
CA LEU A 59 -8.42 3.21 12.70
C LEU A 59 -9.11 3.45 14.06
N PHE A 60 -8.71 2.71 15.10
CA PHE A 60 -9.26 2.84 16.45
C PHE A 60 -9.08 4.26 17.00
N VAL A 61 -7.86 4.81 16.91
CA VAL A 61 -7.55 6.16 17.41
C VAL A 61 -8.32 7.22 16.63
N LEU A 62 -8.41 7.10 15.31
CA LEU A 62 -9.16 8.04 14.49
C LEU A 62 -10.65 7.97 14.78
N VAL A 63 -11.25 6.79 14.92
CA VAL A 63 -12.67 6.63 15.26
C VAL A 63 -12.97 7.23 16.64
N LYS A 64 -12.13 6.96 17.65
CA LYS A 64 -12.31 7.47 19.01
C LYS A 64 -12.25 8.99 19.11
N TYR A 65 -11.39 9.63 18.30
CA TYR A 65 -11.17 11.09 18.32
C TYR A 65 -11.64 11.79 17.05
N TYR A 66 -12.53 11.15 16.29
CA TYR A 66 -12.99 11.59 14.98
C TYR A 66 -13.69 12.94 15.03
N ARG A 67 -13.35 13.80 14.07
CA ARG A 67 -14.01 15.07 13.82
C ARG A 67 -14.65 15.07 12.44
N LYS A 68 -15.95 14.90 12.37
CA LYS A 68 -16.73 14.82 11.12
C LYS A 68 -16.48 16.00 10.16
N SER A 69 -16.13 17.18 10.68
CA SER A 69 -15.87 18.38 9.88
C SER A 69 -14.46 18.47 9.27
N ASN A 70 -13.59 17.48 9.50
CA ASN A 70 -12.21 17.52 9.01
C ASN A 70 -12.02 16.49 7.88
N MET A 71 -11.95 16.97 6.64
CA MET A 71 -11.76 16.15 5.46
C MET A 71 -10.49 15.28 5.54
N THR A 72 -9.40 15.79 6.11
CA THR A 72 -8.17 15.01 6.30
C THR A 72 -8.39 13.82 7.22
N ASP A 73 -9.13 13.96 8.34
CA ASP A 73 -9.42 12.86 9.26
C ASP A 73 -10.30 11.80 8.55
N MET A 74 -11.24 12.22 7.68
CA MET A 74 -12.04 11.31 6.85
C MET A 74 -11.17 10.54 5.87
N CYS A 75 -10.28 11.20 5.15
CA CYS A 75 -9.37 10.56 4.21
C CYS A 75 -8.40 9.60 4.91
N LEU A 76 -7.80 9.99 6.04
CA LEU A 76 -6.89 9.13 6.81
C LEU A 76 -7.58 7.88 7.35
N LEU A 77 -8.83 8.01 7.79
CA LEU A 77 -9.63 6.88 8.25
C LEU A 77 -9.90 5.89 7.11
N ASN A 78 -10.31 6.40 5.95
CA ASN A 78 -10.58 5.56 4.79
C ASN A 78 -9.30 5.00 4.16
N LEU A 79 -8.17 5.72 4.24
CA LEU A 79 -6.86 5.20 3.84
C LEU A 79 -6.45 4.01 4.74
N ALA A 80 -6.62 4.10 6.06
CA ALA A 80 -6.36 2.98 6.96
C ALA A 80 -7.31 1.80 6.69
N LEU A 81 -8.57 2.07 6.32
CA LEU A 81 -9.52 1.02 5.93
C LEU A 81 -9.11 0.35 4.61
N SER A 82 -8.66 1.11 3.62
CA SER A 82 -8.12 0.58 2.35
C SER A 82 -6.90 -0.31 2.60
N ASP A 83 -5.97 0.14 3.45
CA ASP A 83 -4.80 -0.66 3.84
C ASP A 83 -5.21 -1.97 4.54
N LEU A 84 -6.24 -1.93 5.41
CA LEU A 84 -6.75 -3.14 6.08
C LEU A 84 -7.40 -4.12 5.09
N LEU A 85 -8.17 -3.65 4.10
CA LEU A 85 -8.71 -4.51 3.05
C LEU A 85 -7.59 -5.20 2.28
N PHE A 86 -6.56 -4.44 1.87
CA PHE A 86 -5.38 -4.99 1.22
C PHE A 86 -4.70 -6.07 2.09
N LEU A 87 -4.46 -5.75 3.36
CA LEU A 87 -3.78 -6.64 4.31
C LEU A 87 -4.54 -7.94 4.57
N ILE A 88 -5.89 -7.91 4.63
CA ILE A 88 -6.72 -9.10 4.79
C ILE A 88 -6.54 -10.08 3.62
N SER A 89 -6.16 -9.62 2.43
CA SER A 89 -5.87 -10.50 1.29
C SER A 89 -4.55 -11.27 1.43
N LEU A 90 -3.57 -10.76 2.18
CA LEU A 90 -2.21 -11.29 2.24
C LEU A 90 -2.09 -12.72 2.79
N PRO A 91 -2.82 -13.16 3.84
CA PRO A 91 -2.75 -14.55 4.31
C PRO A 91 -3.11 -15.57 3.21
N PHE A 92 -4.06 -15.24 2.33
CA PHE A 92 -4.47 -16.10 1.22
C PHE A 92 -3.37 -16.15 0.15
N TRP A 93 -2.77 -15.00 -0.19
CA TRP A 93 -1.63 -14.93 -1.10
C TRP A 93 -0.39 -15.62 -0.53
N ALA A 94 -0.14 -15.52 0.78
CA ALA A 94 0.94 -16.22 1.47
C ALA A 94 0.78 -17.74 1.35
N HIS A 95 -0.43 -18.26 1.62
CA HIS A 95 -0.75 -19.68 1.46
C HIS A 95 -0.56 -20.14 0.01
N TYR A 96 -1.05 -19.35 -0.95
CA TYR A 96 -0.93 -19.65 -2.38
C TYR A 96 0.54 -19.67 -2.82
N ALA A 97 1.36 -18.71 -2.39
CA ALA A 97 2.78 -18.66 -2.70
C ALA A 97 3.55 -19.86 -2.10
N ALA A 98 3.24 -20.25 -0.85
CA ALA A 98 3.88 -21.38 -0.18
C ALA A 98 3.64 -22.73 -0.88
N ASN A 99 2.40 -22.94 -1.32
CA ASN A 99 1.96 -24.24 -1.84
C ASN A 99 1.91 -24.29 -3.38
N ASN A 100 2.03 -23.16 -4.07
CA ASN A 100 1.75 -23.00 -5.52
C ASN A 100 0.39 -23.57 -5.94
N MET A 101 -0.55 -23.62 -5.02
CA MET A 101 -1.89 -24.16 -5.24
C MET A 101 -2.93 -23.30 -4.54
N TRP A 102 -3.93 -22.83 -5.30
CA TRP A 102 -5.10 -22.17 -4.77
C TRP A 102 -6.17 -23.18 -4.38
N ILE A 103 -6.42 -23.32 -3.09
CA ILE A 103 -7.35 -24.31 -2.54
C ILE A 103 -8.70 -23.71 -2.15
N PHE A 104 -8.87 -22.40 -2.23
CA PHE A 104 -10.03 -21.71 -1.65
C PHE A 104 -11.21 -21.56 -2.62
N GLY A 105 -11.10 -22.10 -3.86
CA GLY A 105 -12.15 -22.04 -4.88
C GLY A 105 -12.24 -20.69 -5.61
N SER A 106 -13.10 -20.63 -6.65
CA SER A 106 -13.18 -19.47 -7.55
C SER A 106 -13.79 -18.25 -6.87
N SER A 107 -14.85 -18.41 -6.07
CA SER A 107 -15.49 -17.28 -5.38
C SER A 107 -14.53 -16.59 -4.41
N MET A 108 -13.70 -17.34 -3.68
CA MET A 108 -12.68 -16.76 -2.79
C MET A 108 -11.55 -16.11 -3.57
N CYS A 109 -11.19 -16.61 -4.77
CA CYS A 109 -10.25 -15.95 -5.64
C CYS A 109 -10.74 -14.55 -6.03
N GLN A 110 -12.02 -14.39 -6.39
CA GLN A 110 -12.63 -13.11 -6.69
C GLN A 110 -12.67 -12.17 -5.48
N VAL A 111 -13.09 -12.69 -4.31
CA VAL A 111 -13.15 -11.89 -3.06
C VAL A 111 -11.77 -11.41 -2.61
N VAL A 112 -10.77 -12.28 -2.63
CA VAL A 112 -9.40 -11.93 -2.23
C VAL A 112 -8.78 -10.93 -3.22
N THR A 113 -9.03 -11.11 -4.53
CA THR A 113 -8.64 -10.13 -5.56
C THR A 113 -9.36 -8.80 -5.35
N ALA A 114 -10.65 -8.83 -4.99
CA ALA A 114 -11.39 -7.60 -4.69
C ALA A 114 -10.79 -6.85 -3.49
N PHE A 115 -10.46 -7.52 -2.39
CA PHE A 115 -9.81 -6.89 -1.24
C PHE A 115 -8.46 -6.28 -1.60
N TYR A 116 -7.64 -7.00 -2.37
CA TYR A 116 -6.38 -6.51 -2.87
C TYR A 116 -6.54 -5.23 -3.71
N LEU A 117 -7.40 -5.25 -4.73
CA LEU A 117 -7.55 -4.12 -5.65
C LEU A 117 -8.29 -2.92 -5.03
N LEU A 118 -9.35 -3.16 -4.23
CA LEU A 118 -10.03 -2.09 -3.50
C LEU A 118 -9.09 -1.41 -2.51
N GLY A 119 -8.22 -2.18 -1.85
CA GLY A 119 -7.19 -1.63 -0.99
C GLY A 119 -6.19 -0.79 -1.77
N PHE A 120 -5.71 -1.28 -2.91
CA PHE A 120 -4.77 -0.59 -3.78
C PHE A 120 -5.33 0.73 -4.34
N TYR A 121 -6.44 0.66 -5.08
CA TYR A 121 -7.05 1.85 -5.68
C TYR A 121 -7.61 2.81 -4.63
N GLY A 122 -8.19 2.26 -3.55
CA GLY A 122 -8.67 3.07 -2.43
C GLY A 122 -7.56 3.89 -1.81
N SER A 123 -6.40 3.30 -1.53
CA SER A 123 -5.25 4.02 -0.96
C SER A 123 -4.78 5.14 -1.88
N ILE A 124 -4.66 4.89 -3.19
CA ILE A 124 -4.28 5.91 -4.17
C ILE A 124 -5.29 7.06 -4.22
N PHE A 125 -6.57 6.75 -4.38
CA PHE A 125 -7.59 7.77 -4.59
C PHE A 125 -7.88 8.56 -3.31
N PHE A 126 -7.77 7.97 -2.11
CA PHE A 126 -7.85 8.73 -0.87
C PHE A 126 -6.64 9.64 -0.66
N MET A 127 -5.43 9.24 -1.05
CA MET A 127 -4.27 10.13 -1.06
C MET A 127 -4.44 11.26 -2.07
N LEU A 128 -5.01 10.97 -3.24
CA LEU A 128 -5.32 11.98 -4.25
C LEU A 128 -6.35 12.99 -3.73
N LEU A 129 -7.45 12.51 -3.15
CA LEU A 129 -8.49 13.35 -2.54
C LEU A 129 -7.91 14.25 -1.44
N MET A 130 -7.05 13.69 -0.58
CA MET A 130 -6.36 14.43 0.48
C MET A 130 -5.43 15.52 -0.10
N THR A 131 -4.78 15.24 -1.22
CA THR A 131 -3.92 16.22 -1.91
C THR A 131 -4.73 17.36 -2.49
N VAL A 132 -5.85 17.05 -3.15
CA VAL A 132 -6.76 18.07 -3.71
C VAL A 132 -7.37 18.91 -2.60
N ASP A 133 -7.78 18.31 -1.47
CA ASP A 133 -8.24 19.04 -0.29
C ASP A 133 -7.18 20.04 0.21
N ARG A 134 -5.92 19.61 0.30
CA ARG A 134 -4.82 20.51 0.71
C ARG A 134 -4.56 21.61 -0.31
N TYR A 135 -4.66 21.31 -1.58
CA TYR A 135 -4.53 22.31 -2.65
C TYR A 135 -5.62 23.40 -2.50
N LEU A 136 -6.88 23.02 -2.37
CA LEU A 136 -7.99 23.95 -2.19
C LEU A 136 -7.84 24.80 -0.91
N VAL A 137 -7.47 24.18 0.21
CA VAL A 137 -7.28 24.85 1.51
C VAL A 137 -6.09 25.84 1.49
N THR A 138 -5.06 25.56 0.68
CA THR A 138 -3.82 26.34 0.70
C THR A 138 -3.81 27.42 -0.37
N VAL A 139 -4.17 27.07 -1.60
CA VAL A 139 -4.09 27.95 -2.77
C VAL A 139 -5.37 28.73 -2.97
N HIS A 140 -6.53 28.10 -2.75
CA HIS A 140 -7.87 28.66 -3.01
C HIS A 140 -8.67 28.96 -1.74
N ALA A 141 -8.00 29.31 -0.65
CA ALA A 141 -8.62 29.53 0.66
C ALA A 141 -9.75 30.60 0.69
N HIS A 142 -9.80 31.50 -0.28
CA HIS A 142 -10.79 32.59 -0.37
C HIS A 142 -11.89 32.36 -1.40
N THR A 143 -11.94 31.19 -2.04
CA THR A 143 -12.94 30.92 -3.07
C THR A 143 -14.21 30.27 -2.48
N SER A 144 -15.36 30.49 -3.15
CA SER A 144 -16.64 29.86 -2.77
C SER A 144 -16.60 28.33 -2.79
N LEU A 145 -15.71 27.73 -3.61
CA LEU A 145 -15.45 26.29 -3.67
C LEU A 145 -14.91 25.78 -2.33
N PHE A 146 -14.00 26.51 -1.68
CA PHE A 146 -13.44 26.15 -0.38
C PHE A 146 -14.54 25.96 0.68
N PHE A 147 -15.47 26.92 0.79
CA PHE A 147 -16.56 26.86 1.77
C PHE A 147 -17.53 25.69 1.50
N LYS A 148 -17.80 25.38 0.24
CA LYS A 148 -18.62 24.21 -0.14
C LYS A 148 -17.95 22.89 0.22
N CYS A 149 -16.66 22.75 -0.03
CA CYS A 149 -15.92 21.51 0.26
C CYS A 149 -15.75 21.22 1.76
N GLN A 150 -15.94 22.20 2.65
CA GLN A 150 -15.90 22.00 4.10
C GLN A 150 -17.21 21.43 4.69
N SER A 151 -18.26 21.29 3.92
CA SER A 151 -19.50 20.66 4.38
C SER A 151 -19.29 19.16 4.64
N VAL A 152 -19.80 18.67 5.76
CA VAL A 152 -19.76 17.25 6.13
C VAL A 152 -20.43 16.37 5.06
N ASN A 153 -21.55 16.83 4.50
CA ASN A 153 -22.29 16.10 3.46
C ASN A 153 -21.46 15.96 2.18
N VAL A 154 -20.75 17.01 1.78
CA VAL A 154 -19.81 16.96 0.64
C VAL A 154 -18.66 16.01 0.93
N GLY A 155 -18.10 16.03 2.14
CA GLY A 155 -17.08 15.09 2.56
C GLY A 155 -17.51 13.63 2.44
N ILE A 156 -18.72 13.31 2.93
CA ILE A 156 -19.29 11.96 2.81
C ILE A 156 -19.51 11.59 1.34
N ALA A 157 -20.05 12.50 0.53
CA ALA A 157 -20.27 12.25 -0.90
C ALA A 157 -18.95 11.99 -1.64
N LEU A 158 -17.88 12.75 -1.34
CA LEU A 158 -16.56 12.54 -1.93
C LEU A 158 -15.95 11.19 -1.52
N VAL A 159 -16.06 10.80 -0.25
CA VAL A 159 -15.61 9.49 0.23
C VAL A 159 -16.36 8.36 -0.47
N SER A 160 -17.70 8.47 -0.57
CA SER A 160 -18.52 7.49 -1.29
C SER A 160 -18.14 7.40 -2.77
N PHE A 161 -17.90 8.55 -3.41
CA PHE A 161 -17.46 8.62 -4.80
C PHE A 161 -16.11 7.91 -4.98
N VAL A 162 -15.14 8.10 -4.08
CA VAL A 162 -13.84 7.40 -4.12
C VAL A 162 -14.01 5.89 -4.03
N TRP A 163 -14.88 5.39 -3.14
CA TRP A 163 -15.14 3.95 -3.05
C TRP A 163 -15.80 3.38 -4.32
N VAL A 164 -16.75 4.09 -4.90
CA VAL A 164 -17.37 3.71 -6.19
C VAL A 164 -16.35 3.70 -7.31
N LEU A 165 -15.48 4.71 -7.38
CA LEU A 165 -14.40 4.79 -8.37
C LEU A 165 -13.40 3.63 -8.19
N SER A 166 -13.01 3.32 -6.95
CA SER A 166 -12.11 2.20 -6.63
C SER A 166 -12.73 0.86 -7.03
N LEU A 167 -14.03 0.67 -6.79
CA LEU A 167 -14.76 -0.52 -7.20
C LEU A 167 -14.82 -0.61 -8.74
N GLY A 168 -15.14 0.49 -9.43
CA GLY A 168 -15.18 0.54 -10.89
C GLY A 168 -13.86 0.16 -11.53
N ALA A 169 -12.75 0.69 -11.02
CA ALA A 169 -11.40 0.35 -11.47
C ALA A 169 -11.01 -1.12 -11.16
N SER A 170 -11.54 -1.69 -10.08
CA SER A 170 -11.23 -3.08 -9.70
C SER A 170 -12.06 -4.10 -10.45
N LEU A 171 -13.26 -3.72 -10.91
CA LEU A 171 -14.30 -4.62 -11.37
C LEU A 171 -13.88 -5.53 -12.54
N PRO A 172 -13.19 -5.05 -13.59
CA PRO A 172 -12.79 -5.91 -14.70
C PRO A 172 -11.90 -7.07 -14.23
N THR A 173 -10.89 -6.79 -13.44
CA THR A 173 -9.97 -7.81 -12.92
C THR A 173 -10.67 -8.78 -11.96
N ILE A 174 -11.60 -8.30 -11.11
CA ILE A 174 -12.38 -9.16 -10.21
C ILE A 174 -13.25 -10.15 -11.00
N ILE A 175 -13.95 -9.67 -12.02
CA ILE A 175 -14.87 -10.52 -12.82
C ILE A 175 -14.07 -11.60 -13.56
N PHE A 176 -12.92 -11.28 -14.10
CA PHE A 176 -12.09 -12.23 -14.83
C PHE A 176 -11.21 -13.11 -13.92
N SER A 177 -11.10 -12.80 -12.61
CA SER A 177 -10.36 -13.66 -11.68
C SER A 177 -11.09 -14.98 -11.43
N GLN A 178 -10.40 -16.08 -11.69
CA GLN A 178 -10.94 -17.42 -11.51
C GLN A 178 -9.95 -18.25 -10.68
N GLY A 179 -10.50 -18.96 -9.70
CA GLY A 179 -9.81 -20.04 -9.02
C GLY A 179 -9.92 -21.29 -9.89
N GLY A 180 -8.79 -21.80 -10.35
CA GLY A 180 -8.77 -22.90 -11.31
C GLY A 180 -9.55 -24.13 -10.89
N ASN A 181 -9.95 -24.93 -11.88
CA ASN A 181 -10.56 -26.25 -11.73
C ASN A 181 -9.57 -27.23 -11.05
N GLU A 182 -10.03 -28.42 -10.69
CA GLU A 182 -9.23 -29.47 -10.02
C GLU A 182 -7.86 -29.73 -10.66
N SER A 183 -7.71 -29.45 -11.97
CA SER A 183 -6.47 -29.65 -12.73
C SER A 183 -5.48 -28.49 -12.64
N THR A 184 -5.91 -27.24 -12.47
CA THR A 184 -5.01 -26.07 -12.56
C THR A 184 -4.73 -25.36 -11.23
N LYS A 185 -5.63 -25.44 -10.25
CA LYS A 185 -5.48 -24.87 -8.87
C LYS A 185 -4.76 -23.52 -8.79
N LEU A 186 -5.03 -22.61 -9.74
CA LEU A 186 -4.44 -21.28 -9.82
C LEU A 186 -5.52 -20.22 -9.57
N CYS A 187 -5.16 -19.13 -8.88
CA CYS A 187 -6.00 -17.93 -8.80
C CYS A 187 -5.35 -16.82 -9.61
N MET A 188 -5.93 -16.52 -10.76
CA MET A 188 -5.43 -15.48 -11.67
C MET A 188 -6.55 -14.95 -12.58
N PRO A 189 -6.42 -13.73 -13.12
CA PRO A 189 -7.36 -13.23 -14.12
C PRO A 189 -7.25 -14.03 -15.43
N GLN A 190 -8.36 -14.60 -15.87
CA GLN A 190 -8.49 -15.30 -17.15
C GLN A 190 -9.25 -14.42 -18.12
N TYR A 191 -8.49 -13.58 -18.84
CA TYR A 191 -9.08 -12.68 -19.82
C TYR A 191 -9.51 -13.43 -21.09
N PRO A 192 -10.67 -13.07 -21.67
CA PRO A 192 -11.20 -13.77 -22.86
C PRO A 192 -10.33 -13.58 -24.11
N ASN A 193 -9.53 -12.52 -24.16
CA ASN A 193 -8.58 -12.25 -25.24
C ASN A 193 -7.42 -11.36 -24.76
N ASN A 194 -6.37 -11.22 -25.58
CA ASN A 194 -5.22 -10.39 -25.27
C ASN A 194 -5.54 -8.90 -25.11
N THR A 195 -6.58 -8.40 -25.80
CA THR A 195 -6.97 -6.99 -25.67
C THR A 195 -7.38 -6.64 -24.25
N TRP A 196 -8.20 -7.47 -23.59
CA TRP A 196 -8.58 -7.26 -22.19
C TRP A 196 -7.38 -7.30 -21.25
N ARG A 197 -6.42 -8.18 -21.51
CA ARG A 197 -5.17 -8.26 -20.74
C ARG A 197 -4.34 -6.98 -20.87
N LEU A 198 -4.16 -6.49 -22.10
CA LEU A 198 -3.44 -5.25 -22.37
C LEU A 198 -4.14 -4.03 -21.75
N VAL A 199 -5.47 -3.98 -21.83
CA VAL A 199 -6.27 -2.92 -21.19
C VAL A 199 -6.06 -2.93 -19.68
N SER A 200 -6.06 -4.10 -19.03
CA SER A 200 -5.85 -4.23 -17.58
C SER A 200 -4.45 -3.76 -17.16
N TYR A 201 -3.39 -4.10 -17.89
CA TYR A 201 -2.05 -3.59 -17.59
C TYR A 201 -1.94 -2.07 -17.78
N MET A 202 -2.56 -1.53 -18.85
CA MET A 202 -2.60 -0.09 -19.06
C MET A 202 -3.42 0.63 -17.99
N GLU A 203 -4.55 0.06 -17.58
CA GLU A 203 -5.38 0.58 -16.49
C GLU A 203 -4.58 0.70 -15.19
N LEU A 204 -3.86 -0.36 -14.79
CA LEU A 204 -2.98 -0.34 -13.60
C LEU A 204 -1.94 0.78 -13.69
N ASN A 205 -1.28 0.94 -14.85
CA ASN A 205 -0.28 2.00 -15.02
C ASN A 205 -0.90 3.40 -15.05
N ILE A 206 -2.03 3.59 -15.75
CA ILE A 206 -2.66 4.91 -15.85
C ILE A 206 -3.28 5.32 -14.53
N LEU A 207 -4.15 4.49 -13.94
CA LEU A 207 -4.88 4.82 -12.71
C LEU A 207 -4.02 4.62 -11.45
N GLY A 208 -3.08 3.68 -11.49
CA GLY A 208 -2.20 3.36 -10.35
C GLY A 208 -0.96 4.25 -10.25
N LEU A 209 -0.50 4.87 -11.34
CA LEU A 209 0.72 5.66 -11.34
C LEU A 209 0.58 7.00 -12.08
N ILE A 210 0.34 6.98 -13.40
CA ILE A 210 0.52 8.16 -14.27
C ILE A 210 -0.46 9.28 -13.89
N LEU A 211 -1.75 8.99 -13.83
CA LEU A 211 -2.78 9.98 -13.53
C LEU A 211 -2.65 10.54 -12.11
N PRO A 212 -2.52 9.71 -11.05
CA PRO A 212 -2.30 10.23 -9.69
C PRO A 212 -1.02 11.06 -9.58
N LEU A 213 0.10 10.61 -10.15
CA LEU A 213 1.37 11.32 -10.09
C LEU A 213 1.27 12.69 -10.78
N THR A 214 0.60 12.76 -11.93
CA THR A 214 0.39 14.01 -12.67
C THR A 214 -0.44 15.02 -11.86
N ILE A 215 -1.59 14.58 -11.31
CA ILE A 215 -2.48 15.46 -10.53
C ILE A 215 -1.79 15.91 -9.25
N MET A 216 -1.13 15.00 -8.53
CA MET A 216 -0.41 15.34 -7.30
C MET A 216 0.77 16.26 -7.58
N GLY A 217 1.53 16.00 -8.65
CA GLY A 217 2.63 16.87 -9.10
C GLY A 217 2.16 18.29 -9.37
N PHE A 218 1.03 18.44 -10.11
CA PHE A 218 0.41 19.74 -10.33
C PHE A 218 -0.01 20.40 -9.01
N CYS A 219 -0.74 19.71 -8.14
CA CYS A 219 -1.17 20.27 -6.86
C CYS A 219 0.03 20.76 -6.02
N TYR A 220 1.08 19.95 -5.91
CA TYR A 220 2.26 20.32 -5.09
C TYR A 220 3.10 21.40 -5.72
N SER A 221 3.19 21.51 -7.04
CA SER A 221 3.85 22.62 -7.71
C SER A 221 3.24 23.99 -7.33
N GLN A 222 1.95 24.03 -7.01
CA GLN A 222 1.24 25.22 -6.56
C GLN A 222 1.24 25.39 -5.03
N ILE A 223 1.14 24.28 -4.29
CA ILE A 223 1.12 24.31 -2.81
C ILE A 223 2.47 24.78 -2.24
N ILE A 224 3.59 24.30 -2.77
CA ILE A 224 4.92 24.54 -2.20
C ILE A 224 5.29 26.04 -2.21
N PRO A 225 5.18 26.79 -3.33
CA PRO A 225 5.44 28.24 -3.35
C PRO A 225 4.51 29.02 -2.42
N THR A 226 3.20 28.69 -2.44
CA THR A 226 2.20 29.33 -1.57
C THR A 226 2.53 29.12 -0.10
N LEU A 227 2.96 27.90 0.26
CA LEU A 227 3.35 27.54 1.62
C LEU A 227 4.61 28.28 2.06
N ALA A 228 5.62 28.41 1.19
CA ALA A 228 6.85 29.13 1.47
C ALA A 228 6.59 30.59 1.83
N ALA A 229 5.58 31.22 1.20
CA ALA A 229 5.14 32.58 1.51
C ALA A 229 4.36 32.69 2.84
N MET A 230 3.85 31.57 3.39
CA MET A 230 3.03 31.56 4.61
C MET A 230 3.87 31.37 5.87
N LYS A 231 3.64 32.16 6.93
CA LYS A 231 4.30 32.00 8.24
C LYS A 231 3.67 30.92 9.15
N SER A 232 2.68 30.14 8.69
CA SER A 232 1.91 29.19 9.52
C SER A 232 2.60 27.84 9.69
N LYS A 233 3.30 27.64 10.81
CA LYS A 233 3.95 26.35 11.19
C LYS A 233 3.01 25.14 11.22
N LYS A 234 1.71 25.33 11.52
CA LYS A 234 0.72 24.23 11.56
C LYS A 234 0.39 23.70 10.16
N LYS A 235 0.21 24.61 9.18
CA LYS A 235 -0.05 24.21 7.78
C LYS A 235 1.15 23.47 7.19
N HIS A 236 2.37 23.96 7.42
CA HIS A 236 3.61 23.28 6.98
C HIS A 236 3.71 21.84 7.48
N LYS A 237 3.37 21.58 8.75
CA LYS A 237 3.44 20.23 9.32
C LYS A 237 2.39 19.26 8.73
N ALA A 238 1.18 19.75 8.46
CA ALA A 238 0.13 18.95 7.85
C ALA A 238 0.47 18.57 6.40
N ILE A 239 0.97 19.52 5.63
CA ILE A 239 1.38 19.29 4.23
C ILE A 239 2.62 18.38 4.17
N LYS A 240 3.58 18.55 5.08
CA LYS A 240 4.75 17.66 5.18
C LYS A 240 4.32 16.19 5.40
N LEU A 241 3.33 15.93 6.26
CA LEU A 241 2.82 14.57 6.49
C LEU A 241 2.30 13.96 5.19
N ILE A 242 1.44 14.68 4.48
CA ILE A 242 0.84 14.18 3.25
C ILE A 242 1.91 14.00 2.16
N LEU A 243 2.85 14.94 2.04
CA LEU A 243 3.95 14.83 1.09
C LEU A 243 4.80 13.59 1.34
N VAL A 244 5.12 13.28 2.60
CA VAL A 244 5.88 12.07 2.95
C VAL A 244 5.10 10.80 2.60
N LEU A 245 3.80 10.74 2.92
CA LEU A 245 2.95 9.60 2.57
C LEU A 245 2.94 9.34 1.06
N ILE A 246 2.75 10.38 0.27
CA ILE A 246 2.72 10.29 -1.19
C ILE A 246 4.08 9.89 -1.75
N THR A 247 5.17 10.51 -1.28
CA THR A 247 6.52 10.17 -1.73
C THR A 247 6.85 8.71 -1.44
N VAL A 248 6.52 8.22 -0.25
CA VAL A 248 6.72 6.81 0.12
C VAL A 248 5.86 5.91 -0.76
N PHE A 249 4.58 6.25 -0.95
CA PHE A 249 3.70 5.46 -1.82
C PHE A 249 4.31 5.30 -3.23
N PHE A 250 4.65 6.38 -3.90
CA PHE A 250 5.21 6.30 -5.26
C PHE A 250 6.58 5.63 -5.31
N LEU A 251 7.43 5.83 -4.30
CA LEU A 251 8.72 5.15 -4.22
C LEU A 251 8.55 3.62 -4.20
N PHE A 252 7.53 3.12 -3.52
CA PHE A 252 7.28 1.70 -3.38
C PHE A 252 6.51 1.10 -4.56
N TRP A 253 5.57 1.85 -5.16
CA TRP A 253 4.72 1.36 -6.25
C TRP A 253 5.28 1.60 -7.65
N THR A 254 6.17 2.58 -7.84
CA THR A 254 6.75 2.86 -9.17
C THR A 254 7.49 1.66 -9.75
N PRO A 255 8.39 0.96 -9.01
CA PRO A 255 9.08 -0.21 -9.56
C PRO A 255 8.11 -1.31 -10.02
N TYR A 256 7.05 -1.59 -9.24
CA TYR A 256 6.01 -2.54 -9.62
C TYR A 256 5.30 -2.13 -10.91
N ASN A 257 4.88 -0.87 -11.03
CA ASN A 257 4.23 -0.36 -12.24
C ASN A 257 5.15 -0.40 -13.47
N MET A 258 6.46 -0.18 -13.28
CA MET A 258 7.43 -0.35 -14.36
C MET A 258 7.48 -1.80 -14.86
N VAL A 259 7.47 -2.78 -13.96
CA VAL A 259 7.42 -4.20 -14.33
C VAL A 259 6.10 -4.54 -15.01
N ILE A 260 4.96 -4.05 -14.54
CA ILE A 260 3.65 -4.21 -15.22
C ILE A 260 3.70 -3.63 -16.65
N PHE A 261 4.36 -2.48 -16.84
CA PHE A 261 4.55 -1.91 -18.18
C PHE A 261 5.43 -2.78 -19.07
N MET A 262 6.47 -3.41 -18.52
CA MET A 262 7.29 -4.39 -19.25
C MET A 262 6.48 -5.64 -19.65
N TYR A 263 5.58 -6.12 -18.79
CA TYR A 263 4.62 -7.17 -19.17
C TYR A 263 3.70 -6.73 -20.30
N PHE A 264 3.21 -5.50 -20.27
CA PHE A 264 2.43 -4.94 -21.38
C PHE A 264 3.22 -4.98 -22.71
N LEU A 265 4.49 -4.55 -22.71
CA LEU A 265 5.36 -4.59 -23.90
C LEU A 265 5.63 -6.04 -24.36
N HIS A 266 5.84 -6.97 -23.43
CA HIS A 266 6.01 -8.39 -23.76
C HIS A 266 4.78 -8.95 -24.49
N TYR A 267 3.57 -8.65 -24.02
CA TYR A 267 2.34 -9.11 -24.70
C TYR A 267 2.04 -8.39 -26.01
N LEU A 268 2.72 -7.28 -26.29
CA LEU A 268 2.73 -6.65 -27.61
C LEU A 268 3.75 -7.26 -28.59
N GLY A 269 4.59 -8.22 -28.12
CA GLY A 269 5.60 -8.89 -28.96
C GLY A 269 6.96 -8.19 -29.02
N TYR A 270 7.26 -7.23 -28.12
CA TYR A 270 8.56 -6.54 -28.13
C TYR A 270 9.67 -7.28 -27.38
N MET A 271 9.35 -8.27 -26.55
CA MET A 271 10.31 -8.97 -25.66
C MET A 271 9.98 -10.47 -25.60
N GLU A 272 10.53 -11.27 -26.51
CA GLU A 272 10.14 -12.69 -26.68
C GLU A 272 11.15 -13.71 -26.11
N SER A 273 12.34 -13.29 -25.62
CA SER A 273 13.34 -14.25 -25.13
C SER A 273 13.00 -14.84 -23.75
N CYS A 274 13.39 -16.10 -23.52
CA CYS A 274 13.24 -16.76 -22.22
C CYS A 274 14.01 -16.07 -21.10
N GLU A 275 15.15 -15.46 -21.39
CA GLU A 275 15.93 -14.69 -20.39
C GLU A 275 15.11 -13.50 -19.88
N TRP A 276 14.50 -12.72 -20.78
CA TRP A 276 13.61 -11.62 -20.39
C TRP A 276 12.43 -12.09 -19.55
N TRP A 277 11.83 -13.22 -19.91
CA TRP A 277 10.71 -13.77 -19.13
C TRP A 277 11.11 -14.17 -17.73
N HIS A 278 12.29 -14.78 -17.59
CA HIS A 278 12.85 -15.15 -16.27
C HIS A 278 13.12 -13.91 -15.41
N ASP A 279 13.83 -12.92 -15.97
CA ASP A 279 14.20 -11.70 -15.26
C ASP A 279 12.96 -10.87 -14.89
N LEU A 280 11.97 -10.79 -15.78
CA LEU A 280 10.73 -10.09 -15.55
C LEU A 280 9.90 -10.76 -14.44
N SER A 281 9.86 -12.09 -14.42
CA SER A 281 9.16 -12.84 -13.37
C SER A 281 9.83 -12.67 -12.00
N LEU A 282 11.16 -12.62 -11.95
CA LEU A 282 11.91 -12.35 -10.74
C LEU A 282 11.72 -10.90 -10.27
N ALA A 283 11.81 -9.94 -11.21
CA ALA A 283 11.55 -8.53 -10.95
C ALA A 283 10.14 -8.28 -10.39
N MET A 284 9.14 -9.02 -10.91
CA MET A 284 7.77 -8.95 -10.39
C MET A 284 7.71 -9.33 -8.92
N GLN A 285 8.30 -10.46 -8.52
CA GLN A 285 8.29 -10.88 -7.11
C GLN A 285 8.95 -9.85 -6.18
N TRP A 286 10.08 -9.27 -6.58
CA TRP A 286 10.77 -8.25 -5.78
C TRP A 286 9.97 -6.95 -5.69
N THR A 287 9.46 -6.46 -6.82
CA THR A 287 8.76 -5.17 -6.86
C THR A 287 7.39 -5.25 -6.20
N GLU A 288 6.67 -6.36 -6.35
CA GLU A 288 5.43 -6.65 -5.62
C GLU A 288 5.67 -6.67 -4.11
N THR A 289 6.72 -7.35 -3.67
CA THR A 289 7.16 -7.39 -2.28
C THR A 289 7.41 -6.01 -1.68
N ILE A 290 8.15 -5.17 -2.41
CA ILE A 290 8.42 -3.78 -2.01
C ILE A 290 7.09 -3.01 -1.95
N ALA A 291 6.27 -3.09 -2.99
CA ALA A 291 4.99 -2.40 -3.05
C ALA A 291 4.07 -2.78 -1.88
N PHE A 292 3.97 -4.06 -1.53
CA PHE A 292 3.09 -4.54 -0.47
C PHE A 292 3.52 -4.06 0.93
N SER A 293 4.82 -3.87 1.14
CA SER A 293 5.32 -3.40 2.43
C SER A 293 4.96 -1.93 2.76
N HIS A 294 4.48 -1.13 1.78
CA HIS A 294 4.07 0.26 2.01
C HIS A 294 2.96 0.40 3.06
N CYS A 295 2.02 -0.56 3.13
CA CYS A 295 0.92 -0.54 4.10
C CYS A 295 1.39 -0.52 5.56
N CYS A 296 2.58 -1.08 5.85
CA CYS A 296 3.20 -1.03 7.17
C CYS A 296 3.76 0.35 7.51
N LEU A 297 4.09 1.16 6.50
CA LEU A 297 4.75 2.45 6.70
C LEU A 297 3.77 3.56 7.06
N ASN A 298 2.51 3.48 6.61
CA ASN A 298 1.51 4.51 6.91
C ASN A 298 1.34 4.77 8.41
N PRO A 299 1.14 3.78 9.29
CA PRO A 299 1.10 3.98 10.75
C PRO A 299 2.39 4.57 11.31
N ILE A 300 3.54 4.15 10.79
CA ILE A 300 4.85 4.63 11.21
C ILE A 300 5.00 6.11 10.86
N ILE A 301 4.65 6.51 9.64
CA ILE A 301 4.69 7.90 9.19
C ILE A 301 3.77 8.77 10.06
N TYR A 302 2.56 8.29 10.39
CA TYR A 302 1.66 9.01 11.29
C TYR A 302 2.24 9.19 12.68
N ALA A 303 2.95 8.20 13.22
CA ALA A 303 3.58 8.27 14.52
C ALA A 303 4.76 9.26 14.57
N PHE A 304 5.58 9.31 13.51
CA PHE A 304 6.78 10.16 13.48
C PHE A 304 6.51 11.56 12.94
N VAL A 305 5.74 11.71 11.87
CA VAL A 305 5.49 12.99 11.20
C VAL A 305 4.20 13.64 11.68
N GLY A 306 3.17 12.85 11.99
CA GLY A 306 1.84 13.28 12.39
C GLY A 306 1.75 13.70 13.87
N GLN A 307 2.17 14.90 14.23
CA GLN A 307 2.20 15.38 15.63
C GLN A 307 0.85 15.24 16.36
N ARG A 308 -0.28 15.47 15.68
CA ARG A 308 -1.60 15.30 16.28
C ARG A 308 -1.89 13.84 16.56
N PHE A 309 -1.67 12.98 15.59
CA PHE A 309 -1.86 11.54 15.72
C PHE A 309 -1.00 10.94 16.82
N ARG A 310 0.31 11.26 16.84
CA ARG A 310 1.22 10.83 17.90
C ARG A 310 0.72 11.18 19.31
N LYS A 311 0.18 12.40 19.50
CA LYS A 311 -0.38 12.81 20.79
C LYS A 311 -1.60 11.96 21.17
N LEU A 312 -2.47 11.65 20.20
CA LEU A 312 -3.66 10.84 20.41
C LEU A 312 -3.30 9.38 20.73
N VAL A 313 -2.35 8.79 20.01
CA VAL A 313 -1.83 7.44 20.31
C VAL A 313 -1.25 7.36 21.70
N ILE A 314 -0.36 8.30 22.10
CA ILE A 314 0.23 8.33 23.43
C ILE A 314 -0.87 8.47 24.49
N LYS A 315 -1.91 9.27 24.25
CA LYS A 315 -3.05 9.39 25.18
C LYS A 315 -3.77 8.06 25.32
N THR A 316 -4.09 7.40 24.21
CA THR A 316 -4.77 6.09 24.19
C THR A 316 -3.94 5.01 24.88
N LEU A 317 -2.64 4.95 24.63
CA LEU A 317 -1.74 3.99 25.27
C LEU A 317 -1.63 4.22 26.79
N LYS A 318 -1.65 5.47 27.23
CA LYS A 318 -1.70 5.79 28.68
C LYS A 318 -2.99 5.33 29.34
N GLU A 319 -4.11 5.40 28.63
CA GLU A 319 -5.40 4.92 29.12
C GLU A 319 -5.44 3.38 29.20
N TRP A 320 -4.81 2.69 28.24
CA TRP A 320 -4.78 1.21 28.19
C TRP A 320 -3.75 0.59 29.14
N PHE A 321 -2.59 1.25 29.30
CA PHE A 321 -1.45 0.75 30.08
C PHE A 321 -1.01 1.75 31.15
N PRO A 322 -1.89 2.13 32.12
CA PRO A 322 -1.56 3.16 33.11
C PRO A 322 -0.39 2.76 34.01
N ILE A 323 -0.27 1.47 34.33
CA ILE A 323 0.80 0.94 35.20
C ILE A 323 2.16 1.06 34.51
N CYS A 324 2.27 0.72 33.23
CA CYS A 324 3.51 0.78 32.45
C CYS A 324 4.02 2.24 32.32
N PHE A 325 3.12 3.18 32.07
CA PHE A 325 3.48 4.61 31.99
C PHE A 325 3.80 5.22 33.36
N SER A 326 3.16 4.77 34.44
CA SER A 326 3.52 5.16 35.80
C SER A 326 4.93 4.70 36.16
N TRP A 327 5.25 3.44 35.86
CA TRP A 327 6.57 2.87 36.12
C TRP A 327 7.68 3.55 35.29
N CYS A 328 7.41 3.83 34.01
CA CYS A 328 8.34 4.57 33.15
C CYS A 328 8.60 6.00 33.64
N ARG A 329 7.57 6.69 34.19
CA ARG A 329 7.71 8.02 34.81
C ARG A 329 8.59 7.96 36.07
N THR A 330 8.41 6.94 36.92
CA THR A 330 9.20 6.74 38.11
C THR A 330 10.66 6.46 37.80
N LEU A 331 10.95 5.61 36.80
CA LEU A 331 12.30 5.37 36.32
C LEU A 331 12.96 6.62 35.74
N THR A 332 12.23 7.43 34.95
CA THR A 332 12.77 8.65 34.38
C THR A 332 13.05 9.70 35.46
N SER A 333 12.21 9.81 36.49
CA SER A 333 12.44 10.71 37.62
C SER A 333 13.64 10.28 38.47
N GLN A 334 13.82 8.97 38.68
CA GLN A 334 15.00 8.45 39.40
C GLN A 334 16.30 8.69 38.61
N LEU A 335 16.30 8.48 37.25
CA LEU A 335 17.45 8.76 36.43
C LEU A 335 17.80 10.25 36.36
N THR A 336 16.81 11.14 36.42
CA THR A 336 17.02 12.59 36.46
C THR A 336 17.57 13.01 37.80
N TYR A 337 17.07 12.42 38.87
CA TYR A 337 17.56 12.69 40.24
C TYR A 337 19.01 12.22 40.45
N THR A 338 19.37 11.01 39.99
CA THR A 338 20.75 10.50 40.04
C THR A 338 21.70 11.38 39.23
N ARG A 339 21.28 11.85 38.03
CA ARG A 339 22.09 12.71 37.19
C ARG A 339 22.31 14.10 37.82
N SER A 340 21.29 14.66 38.47
CA SER A 340 21.38 15.93 39.19
C SER A 340 22.30 15.80 40.43
N SER A 341 22.18 14.69 41.18
CA SER A 341 23.02 14.40 42.35
C SER A 341 24.52 14.23 41.97
N THR A 342 24.80 13.57 40.85
CA THR A 342 26.17 13.37 40.35
C THR A 342 26.79 14.71 39.89
N TYR A 343 26.00 15.61 39.28
CA TYR A 343 26.47 16.95 38.87
C TYR A 343 26.75 17.86 40.10
N SER A 344 25.87 17.77 41.13
CA SER A 344 26.06 18.51 42.38
C SER A 344 27.31 18.07 43.13
N LYS A 345 27.59 16.74 43.19
CA LYS A 345 28.84 16.24 43.83
C LYS A 345 30.08 16.68 43.10
N ARG A 346 30.07 16.70 41.75
CA ARG A 346 31.22 17.11 40.92
C ARG A 346 31.51 18.62 41.00
N SER A 347 30.46 19.44 41.21
CA SER A 347 30.66 20.89 41.44
C SER A 347 31.20 21.18 42.85
N ALA A 348 30.88 20.36 43.84
CA ALA A 348 31.42 20.54 45.20
C ALA A 348 32.89 20.14 45.33
N GLU A 349 33.38 19.16 44.51
CA GLU A 349 34.79 18.79 44.46
C GLU A 349 35.70 19.81 43.78
N ILE A 350 35.16 20.66 42.89
CA ILE A 350 35.92 21.68 42.14
C ILE A 350 36.09 22.98 42.96
N THR A 351 35.37 23.13 44.06
CA THR A 351 35.41 24.33 44.90
C THR A 351 36.41 24.21 46.08
N PHE A 352 37.14 23.08 46.19
CA PHE A 352 38.13 22.82 47.24
C PHE A 352 39.55 22.57 46.70
N VAL A 353 39.94 23.19 45.59
CA VAL A 353 41.34 23.22 45.15
C VAL A 353 41.78 24.67 44.93
#